data_6c11b7016ab590a391c407e8c2e79124
#
_entry.id   6c11b7016ab590a391c407e8c2e79124
#
_cell.length_a   1.000
_cell.length_b   1.000
_cell.length_c   1.000
_cell.angle_alpha   90.00
_cell.angle_beta   90.00
_cell.angle_gamma   90.00
#
_symmetry.space_group_name_H-M   'P 1'
#
loop_
_entity.id
_entity.type
_entity.pdbx_description
1 polymer ?
#
loop_
_entity_poly.entity_id
_entity_poly.type
_entity_poly.pdbx_seq_one_letter_code
_entity_poly.pdbx_strand_id
1 'polypeptide(L)'
;MRSPTLALLAAAIAGAALPAFAQHEAHGQHMAHGAPQAQEDKSNAHHGNHSPATLPQSHPPFPAPTAAERAAAFPPGLEGMDMRAHMDDNPLVAVFRGDRLEYGKHDTVGWDLRAGIGRNFDKLWLRSEGERRGGGLEHASTELFWSHATGPWWDRTIGLRHDSNPAGRDRDWAAIGVQGLAPYKFEVEATGYVGASGRLAARLEGEYEVLLTNRLILQPKLEANFYSRDDGENHIGKGLSDASFGLRLRYEFSRRFAPYVGHVWTRRFGGTADAVEASGGDAGEHGWVAGLRFWF
;
A
#
# COMPACT_ATOMS: atom_id res chain seq x y z
N MET A 1 -4.72 16.55 35.95
CA MET A 1 -3.47 16.87 35.27
C MET A 1 -3.50 16.17 33.90
N ARG A 2 -3.59 16.93 32.83
CA ARG A 2 -3.72 16.40 31.47
C ARG A 2 -2.32 16.04 30.96
N SER A 3 -2.07 14.76 30.68
CA SER A 3 -0.77 14.27 30.23
C SER A 3 -0.43 14.80 28.82
N PRO A 4 0.77 15.35 28.60
CA PRO A 4 1.18 15.91 27.32
C PRO A 4 1.44 14.84 26.22
N THR A 5 1.34 13.56 26.56
CA THR A 5 1.57 12.42 25.63
C THR A 5 0.51 12.27 24.54
N LEU A 6 -0.71 12.81 24.72
CA LEU A 6 -1.77 12.71 23.72
C LEU A 6 -1.51 13.57 22.46
N ALA A 7 -0.83 14.71 22.64
CA ALA A 7 -0.56 15.63 21.53
C ALA A 7 0.56 15.13 20.60
N LEU A 8 1.48 14.31 21.09
CA LEU A 8 2.60 13.80 20.32
C LEU A 8 2.20 12.66 19.36
N LEU A 9 1.23 11.81 19.75
CA LEU A 9 0.78 10.70 18.90
C LEU A 9 -0.06 11.22 17.72
N ALA A 10 -0.91 12.21 17.96
CA ALA A 10 -1.68 12.85 16.89
C ALA A 10 -0.80 13.63 15.90
N ALA A 11 0.29 14.23 16.38
CA ALA A 11 1.26 14.95 15.55
C ALA A 11 2.11 14.01 14.68
N ALA A 12 2.43 12.80 15.15
CA ALA A 12 3.20 11.83 14.39
C ALA A 12 2.40 11.27 13.20
N ILE A 13 1.10 11.03 13.37
CA ILE A 13 0.23 10.56 12.28
C ILE A 13 -0.03 11.67 11.26
N ALA A 14 -0.14 12.92 11.68
CA ALA A 14 -0.30 14.06 10.78
C ALA A 14 1.01 14.41 10.02
N GLY A 15 2.16 14.15 10.63
CA GLY A 15 3.48 14.42 10.03
C GLY A 15 3.86 13.46 8.91
N ALA A 16 3.35 12.23 8.92
CA ALA A 16 3.61 11.24 7.86
C ALA A 16 2.87 11.54 6.54
N ALA A 17 1.95 12.49 6.53
CA ALA A 17 1.14 12.88 5.39
C ALA A 17 1.60 14.18 4.71
N LEU A 18 2.84 14.63 4.91
CA LEU A 18 3.39 15.73 4.13
C LEU A 18 3.61 15.25 2.70
N PRO A 19 3.03 15.92 1.68
CA PRO A 19 3.32 15.60 0.29
C PRO A 19 4.82 15.79 0.09
N ALA A 20 5.49 14.78 -0.44
CA ALA A 20 6.79 14.97 -1.06
C ALA A 20 6.55 15.91 -2.25
N PHE A 21 6.81 17.20 -2.07
CA PHE A 21 6.95 18.11 -3.19
C PHE A 21 8.12 17.61 -4.02
N ALA A 22 7.82 16.96 -5.14
CA ALA A 22 8.79 16.81 -6.19
C ALA A 22 9.24 18.24 -6.52
N GLN A 23 10.49 18.54 -6.24
CA GLN A 23 11.13 19.75 -6.74
C GLN A 23 11.18 19.60 -8.26
N HIS A 24 10.21 20.15 -8.94
CA HIS A 24 10.33 20.52 -10.33
C HIS A 24 11.33 21.69 -10.35
N GLU A 25 12.58 21.39 -10.52
CA GLU A 25 13.52 22.40 -10.97
C GLU A 25 13.05 22.87 -12.35
N ALA A 26 12.59 24.10 -12.36
CA ALA A 26 12.27 24.80 -13.59
C ALA A 26 13.56 25.01 -14.37
N HIS A 27 13.87 24.12 -15.32
CA HIS A 27 14.83 24.40 -16.38
C HIS A 27 14.18 25.38 -17.36
N GLY A 28 14.29 26.63 -17.04
CA GLY A 28 13.86 27.73 -17.87
C GLY A 28 14.85 28.88 -17.83
N GLN A 29 16.02 28.69 -18.42
CA GLN A 29 16.82 29.79 -18.92
C GLN A 29 17.55 29.34 -20.19
N HIS A 30 16.94 29.65 -21.34
CA HIS A 30 17.65 29.73 -22.60
C HIS A 30 18.67 30.85 -22.52
N MET A 31 19.93 30.51 -22.28
CA MET A 31 21.05 31.41 -22.51
C MET A 31 21.31 31.49 -24.02
N ALA A 32 21.21 32.70 -24.56
CA ALA A 32 21.64 33.02 -25.91
C ALA A 32 23.13 32.73 -26.07
N HIS A 33 23.46 31.84 -26.99
CA HIS A 33 24.82 31.57 -27.37
C HIS A 33 25.32 32.71 -28.25
N GLY A 34 26.18 33.57 -27.65
CA GLY A 34 27.03 34.49 -28.39
C GLY A 34 28.12 33.70 -29.11
N ALA A 35 28.46 34.17 -30.32
CA ALA A 35 29.48 33.61 -31.21
C ALA A 35 30.86 33.50 -30.55
N PRO A 36 31.65 32.46 -30.84
CA PRO A 36 32.98 32.33 -30.30
C PRO A 36 33.97 33.21 -31.07
N GLN A 37 34.67 34.05 -30.33
CA GLN A 37 35.91 34.67 -30.82
C GLN A 37 37.08 33.67 -30.72
N ALA A 38 37.83 33.59 -31.80
CA ALA A 38 39.03 32.81 -31.90
C ALA A 38 40.15 33.36 -30.98
N GLN A 39 40.76 32.50 -30.19
CA GLN A 39 42.10 32.72 -29.65
C GLN A 39 42.91 31.46 -29.91
N GLU A 40 43.94 31.64 -30.71
CA GLU A 40 45.07 30.71 -30.87
C GLU A 40 45.85 30.67 -29.56
N ASP A 41 46.15 29.45 -29.08
CA ASP A 41 47.45 29.25 -28.43
C ASP A 41 47.91 27.80 -28.60
N LYS A 42 49.24 27.71 -28.79
CA LYS A 42 50.03 26.57 -29.24
C LYS A 42 50.40 25.66 -28.06
N SER A 43 50.65 24.44 -28.44
CA SER A 43 51.52 23.43 -27.83
C SER A 43 50.89 22.44 -26.85
N ASN A 44 50.73 21.19 -27.21
CA ASN A 44 51.70 20.12 -27.04
C ASN A 44 51.16 18.79 -27.57
N ALA A 45 52.01 18.09 -28.28
CA ALA A 45 51.80 16.79 -28.86
C ALA A 45 51.74 15.70 -27.78
N HIS A 46 50.91 14.74 -28.02
CA HIS A 46 50.96 13.28 -27.85
C HIS A 46 49.65 12.74 -27.27
N HIS A 47 48.88 12.08 -28.08
CA HIS A 47 48.47 10.70 -27.86
C HIS A 47 47.33 10.27 -28.81
N GLY A 48 47.60 9.15 -29.47
CA GLY A 48 46.57 8.15 -29.80
C GLY A 48 45.47 8.57 -30.78
N ASN A 49 45.63 8.12 -32.00
CA ASN A 49 44.66 8.15 -33.07
C ASN A 49 43.43 7.26 -32.70
N HIS A 50 42.48 7.80 -31.93
CA HIS A 50 41.17 7.24 -31.83
C HIS A 50 40.26 7.99 -32.80
N SER A 51 39.98 7.37 -33.93
CA SER A 51 38.88 7.81 -34.80
C SER A 51 37.65 7.99 -33.94
N PRO A 52 36.97 9.14 -33.96
CA PRO A 52 35.71 9.29 -33.25
C PRO A 52 34.73 8.26 -33.78
N ALA A 53 34.24 7.42 -32.89
CA ALA A 53 33.15 6.53 -33.22
C ALA A 53 32.01 7.37 -33.80
N THR A 54 31.62 7.14 -35.04
CA THR A 54 30.46 7.74 -35.66
C THR A 54 29.27 7.36 -34.81
N LEU A 55 28.74 8.32 -34.05
CA LEU A 55 27.43 8.16 -33.40
C LEU A 55 26.43 7.73 -34.46
N PRO A 56 25.56 6.77 -34.17
CA PRO A 56 24.53 6.37 -35.13
C PRO A 56 23.78 7.63 -35.55
N GLN A 57 23.72 7.86 -36.86
CA GLN A 57 22.98 8.98 -37.42
C GLN A 57 21.55 8.89 -36.90
N SER A 58 21.14 9.91 -36.14
CA SER A 58 19.73 10.08 -35.81
C SER A 58 18.95 10.05 -37.10
N HIS A 59 17.96 9.19 -37.22
CA HIS A 59 17.03 9.20 -38.34
C HIS A 59 16.58 10.65 -38.56
N PRO A 60 16.51 11.15 -39.81
CA PRO A 60 15.99 12.46 -40.07
C PRO A 60 14.62 12.55 -39.42
N PRO A 61 14.27 13.69 -38.78
CA PRO A 61 12.97 13.84 -38.16
C PRO A 61 11.90 13.56 -39.19
N PHE A 62 10.90 12.77 -38.82
CA PHE A 62 9.76 12.49 -39.70
C PHE A 62 9.25 13.83 -40.24
N PRO A 63 9.03 13.95 -41.56
CA PRO A 63 8.48 15.18 -42.10
C PRO A 63 7.15 15.50 -41.43
N ALA A 64 6.93 16.75 -41.11
CA ALA A 64 5.66 17.18 -40.52
C ALA A 64 4.51 16.79 -41.45
N PRO A 65 3.43 16.21 -40.91
CA PRO A 65 2.31 15.76 -41.73
C PRO A 65 1.75 16.92 -42.54
N THR A 66 1.46 16.67 -43.79
CA THR A 66 0.87 17.66 -44.73
C THR A 66 -0.55 18.04 -44.27
N ALA A 67 -1.05 19.16 -44.79
CA ALA A 67 -2.43 19.56 -44.51
C ALA A 67 -3.47 18.50 -44.94
N ALA A 68 -3.19 17.79 -46.07
CA ALA A 68 -4.02 16.70 -46.55
C ALA A 68 -4.03 15.50 -45.62
N GLU A 69 -2.84 15.08 -45.09
CA GLU A 69 -2.72 14.00 -44.14
C GLU A 69 -3.38 14.32 -42.81
N ARG A 70 -3.29 15.57 -42.34
CA ARG A 70 -4.01 16.02 -41.15
C ARG A 70 -5.52 16.01 -41.34
N ALA A 71 -6.01 16.44 -42.53
CA ALA A 71 -7.43 16.38 -42.86
C ALA A 71 -7.94 14.93 -43.00
N ALA A 72 -7.11 14.02 -43.52
CA ALA A 72 -7.45 12.60 -43.65
C ALA A 72 -7.40 11.84 -42.33
N ALA A 73 -6.63 12.30 -41.34
CA ALA A 73 -6.55 11.68 -40.02
C ALA A 73 -7.86 11.81 -39.21
N PHE A 74 -8.68 12.82 -39.57
CA PHE A 74 -10.00 13.01 -38.99
C PHE A 74 -11.04 12.93 -40.11
N PRO A 75 -11.68 11.78 -40.34
CA PRO A 75 -12.68 11.64 -41.39
C PRO A 75 -13.81 12.67 -41.22
N PRO A 76 -14.35 13.22 -42.29
CA PRO A 76 -15.46 14.18 -42.25
C PRO A 76 -16.66 13.57 -41.49
N GLY A 77 -17.22 14.29 -40.55
CA GLY A 77 -18.32 13.85 -39.69
C GLY A 77 -17.92 13.64 -38.23
N LEU A 78 -16.63 13.68 -37.90
CA LEU A 78 -16.15 13.71 -36.50
C LEU A 78 -15.93 15.14 -36.00
N GLU A 79 -16.10 16.14 -36.87
CA GLU A 79 -16.02 17.55 -36.50
C GLU A 79 -17.15 17.90 -35.52
N GLY A 80 -16.78 18.21 -34.30
CA GLY A 80 -17.74 18.49 -33.24
C GLY A 80 -18.22 17.26 -32.43
N MET A 81 -17.70 16.07 -32.70
CA MET A 81 -17.96 14.91 -31.82
C MET A 81 -17.17 15.11 -30.53
N ASP A 82 -17.86 15.55 -29.49
CA ASP A 82 -17.27 15.60 -28.15
C ASP A 82 -17.06 14.15 -27.64
N MET A 83 -15.87 13.62 -27.88
CA MET A 83 -15.49 12.29 -27.41
C MET A 83 -15.58 12.18 -25.89
N ARG A 84 -15.58 13.29 -25.14
CA ARG A 84 -15.73 13.30 -23.67
C ARG A 84 -17.10 12.79 -23.26
N ALA A 85 -18.15 13.00 -24.07
CA ALA A 85 -19.48 12.46 -23.81
C ALA A 85 -19.55 10.92 -23.91
N HIS A 86 -18.54 10.30 -24.56
CA HIS A 86 -18.46 8.85 -24.77
C HIS A 86 -17.37 8.19 -23.91
N MET A 87 -16.52 8.97 -23.26
CA MET A 87 -15.47 8.50 -22.35
C MET A 87 -15.89 8.82 -20.93
N ASP A 88 -16.32 7.79 -20.17
CA ASP A 88 -16.52 7.95 -18.74
C ASP A 88 -15.15 7.94 -18.05
N ASP A 89 -14.59 9.13 -17.85
CA ASP A 89 -13.29 9.33 -17.21
C ASP A 89 -13.31 9.00 -15.70
N ASN A 90 -14.52 8.76 -15.14
CA ASN A 90 -14.70 8.50 -13.72
C ASN A 90 -15.75 7.40 -13.46
N PRO A 91 -15.56 6.20 -14.03
CA PRO A 91 -16.51 5.11 -13.90
C PRO A 91 -16.69 4.65 -12.46
N LEU A 92 -17.87 4.17 -12.13
CA LEU A 92 -18.10 3.47 -10.89
C LEU A 92 -17.54 2.05 -11.02
N VAL A 93 -16.59 1.71 -10.15
CA VAL A 93 -15.94 0.40 -10.12
C VAL A 93 -16.26 -0.28 -8.80
N ALA A 94 -16.61 -1.56 -8.86
CA ALA A 94 -16.72 -2.43 -7.72
C ALA A 94 -15.66 -3.52 -7.79
N VAL A 95 -15.08 -3.87 -6.64
CA VAL A 95 -14.06 -4.91 -6.51
C VAL A 95 -14.33 -5.75 -5.26
N PHE A 96 -14.13 -7.05 -5.38
CA PHE A 96 -14.08 -7.97 -4.25
C PHE A 96 -12.76 -8.71 -4.24
N ARG A 97 -12.07 -8.71 -3.11
CA ARG A 97 -10.73 -9.26 -2.97
C ARG A 97 -10.63 -10.10 -1.70
N GLY A 98 -10.12 -11.30 -1.83
CA GLY A 98 -9.63 -12.10 -0.72
C GLY A 98 -8.11 -12.09 -0.77
N ASP A 99 -7.49 -11.27 0.09
CA ASP A 99 -6.04 -11.19 0.17
C ASP A 99 -5.46 -12.39 0.89
N ARG A 100 -6.26 -12.95 1.82
CA ARG A 100 -5.89 -14.09 2.62
C ARG A 100 -7.11 -14.97 2.88
N LEU A 101 -7.01 -16.23 2.54
CA LEU A 101 -7.86 -17.31 3.02
C LEU A 101 -6.92 -18.47 3.32
N GLU A 102 -6.49 -18.60 4.58
CA GLU A 102 -5.38 -19.46 5.00
C GLU A 102 -5.86 -20.57 5.92
N TYR A 103 -5.26 -21.75 5.73
CA TYR A 103 -5.30 -22.85 6.68
C TYR A 103 -3.91 -23.02 7.30
N GLY A 104 -3.87 -23.11 8.62
CA GLY A 104 -2.65 -23.20 9.40
C GLY A 104 -2.66 -24.34 10.42
N LYS A 105 -1.70 -24.29 11.34
CA LYS A 105 -1.60 -25.23 12.46
C LYS A 105 -2.85 -25.20 13.35
N HIS A 106 -3.12 -26.33 14.06
CA HIS A 106 -4.18 -26.47 15.04
C HIS A 106 -5.59 -26.14 14.49
N ASP A 107 -5.86 -26.55 13.24
CA ASP A 107 -7.13 -26.27 12.55
C ASP A 107 -7.48 -24.77 12.52
N THR A 108 -6.47 -23.95 12.36
CA THR A 108 -6.64 -22.50 12.23
C THR A 108 -7.05 -22.14 10.81
N VAL A 109 -8.11 -21.35 10.66
CA VAL A 109 -8.55 -20.74 9.41
C VAL A 109 -8.53 -19.23 9.57
N GLY A 110 -7.63 -18.56 8.85
CA GLY A 110 -7.55 -17.10 8.78
C GLY A 110 -8.15 -16.54 7.50
N TRP A 111 -8.74 -15.36 7.58
CA TRP A 111 -9.23 -14.65 6.40
C TRP A 111 -8.88 -13.15 6.46
N ASP A 112 -8.76 -12.54 5.29
CA ASP A 112 -8.70 -11.09 5.05
C ASP A 112 -9.43 -10.84 3.74
N LEU A 113 -10.63 -10.28 3.84
CA LEU A 113 -11.55 -10.04 2.74
C LEU A 113 -11.83 -8.55 2.62
N ARG A 114 -11.84 -8.02 1.40
CA ARG A 114 -12.10 -6.61 1.13
C ARG A 114 -13.09 -6.47 -0.01
N ALA A 115 -14.15 -5.70 0.19
CA ALA A 115 -15.08 -5.30 -0.84
C ALA A 115 -15.04 -3.78 -0.99
N GLY A 116 -14.88 -3.30 -2.20
CA GLY A 116 -14.80 -1.86 -2.48
C GLY A 116 -15.75 -1.44 -3.59
N ILE A 117 -16.31 -0.25 -3.47
CA ILE A 117 -17.08 0.40 -4.51
C ILE A 117 -16.75 1.88 -4.52
N GLY A 118 -16.57 2.46 -5.70
CA GLY A 118 -16.27 3.88 -5.78
C GLY A 118 -15.82 4.33 -7.15
N ARG A 119 -15.35 5.56 -7.19
CA ARG A 119 -14.83 6.24 -8.36
C ARG A 119 -13.33 6.52 -8.18
N ASN A 120 -12.70 7.22 -9.11
CA ASN A 120 -11.25 7.46 -9.11
C ASN A 120 -10.73 8.03 -7.78
N PHE A 121 -11.45 9.00 -7.19
CA PHE A 121 -10.98 9.70 -5.99
C PHE A 121 -11.61 9.18 -4.71
N ASP A 122 -12.87 8.74 -4.76
CA ASP A 122 -13.64 8.38 -3.58
C ASP A 122 -14.12 6.95 -3.66
N LYS A 123 -13.79 6.16 -2.63
CA LYS A 123 -14.12 4.74 -2.55
C LYS A 123 -14.65 4.40 -1.17
N LEU A 124 -15.62 3.54 -1.11
CA LEU A 124 -16.10 2.91 0.12
C LEU A 124 -15.55 1.49 0.18
N TRP A 125 -14.94 1.14 1.30
CA TRP A 125 -14.37 -0.18 1.55
C TRP A 125 -15.01 -0.84 2.75
N LEU A 126 -15.45 -2.06 2.57
CA LEU A 126 -15.78 -2.98 3.65
C LEU A 126 -14.65 -4.00 3.75
N ARG A 127 -14.06 -4.14 4.93
CA ARG A 127 -13.00 -5.11 5.21
C ARG A 127 -13.46 -6.04 6.31
N SER A 128 -13.10 -7.31 6.21
CA SER A 128 -13.30 -8.30 7.26
C SER A 128 -12.05 -9.15 7.39
N GLU A 129 -11.50 -9.17 8.58
CA GLU A 129 -10.34 -9.98 8.93
C GLU A 129 -10.64 -10.78 10.19
N GLY A 130 -10.09 -11.99 10.29
CA GLY A 130 -10.28 -12.79 11.49
C GLY A 130 -9.64 -14.15 11.43
N GLU A 131 -9.77 -14.86 12.54
CA GLU A 131 -9.23 -16.19 12.74
C GLU A 131 -10.25 -17.09 13.46
N ARG A 132 -10.32 -18.33 12.99
CA ARG A 132 -11.04 -19.41 13.67
C ARG A 132 -10.06 -20.53 14.00
N ARG A 133 -10.20 -21.10 15.18
CA ARG A 133 -9.38 -22.23 15.64
C ARG A 133 -10.24 -23.32 16.21
N GLY A 134 -10.04 -24.58 15.79
CA GLY A 134 -10.82 -25.70 16.25
C GLY A 134 -12.34 -25.57 16.03
N GLY A 135 -12.76 -24.81 15.00
CA GLY A 135 -14.17 -24.57 14.70
C GLY A 135 -14.82 -23.37 15.43
N GLY A 136 -14.17 -22.82 16.48
CA GLY A 136 -14.59 -21.60 17.18
C GLY A 136 -14.03 -20.33 16.57
N LEU A 137 -14.74 -19.21 16.65
CA LEU A 137 -14.18 -17.90 16.33
C LEU A 137 -13.18 -17.52 17.45
N GLU A 138 -11.95 -17.13 17.09
CA GLU A 138 -10.96 -16.64 18.02
C GLU A 138 -11.04 -15.11 18.11
N HIS A 139 -11.00 -14.45 16.98
CA HIS A 139 -11.24 -13.02 16.85
C HIS A 139 -11.69 -12.68 15.42
N ALA A 140 -12.41 -11.58 15.28
CA ALA A 140 -12.70 -10.98 13.99
C ALA A 140 -12.79 -9.47 14.09
N SER A 141 -12.39 -8.78 13.05
CA SER A 141 -12.66 -7.37 12.87
C SER A 141 -13.41 -7.11 11.58
N THR A 142 -14.31 -6.13 11.64
CA THR A 142 -15.02 -5.62 10.47
C THR A 142 -14.84 -4.11 10.43
N GLU A 143 -14.40 -3.60 9.28
CA GLU A 143 -14.11 -2.18 9.09
C GLU A 143 -14.87 -1.63 7.89
N LEU A 144 -15.42 -0.44 8.06
CA LEU A 144 -16.04 0.33 6.98
C LEU A 144 -15.28 1.64 6.83
N PHE A 145 -14.61 1.83 5.69
CA PHE A 145 -13.81 3.00 5.39
C PHE A 145 -14.35 3.76 4.17
N TRP A 146 -14.38 5.06 4.30
CA TRP A 146 -14.33 5.96 3.16
C TRP A 146 -12.86 6.32 2.89
N SER A 147 -12.42 6.14 1.65
CA SER A 147 -11.08 6.41 1.17
C SER A 147 -11.12 7.52 0.14
N HIS A 148 -10.25 8.51 0.29
CA HIS A 148 -10.10 9.62 -0.64
C HIS A 148 -8.66 9.70 -1.15
N ALA A 149 -8.47 9.66 -2.47
CA ALA A 149 -7.17 9.77 -3.10
C ALA A 149 -6.61 11.19 -2.94
N THR A 150 -5.44 11.31 -2.32
CA THR A 150 -4.75 12.60 -2.12
C THR A 150 -3.65 12.84 -3.13
N GLY A 151 -3.37 11.83 -3.95
CA GLY A 151 -2.39 11.86 -5.00
C GLY A 151 -2.35 10.52 -5.73
N PRO A 152 -1.40 10.31 -6.65
CA PRO A 152 -1.31 9.08 -7.44
C PRO A 152 -1.04 7.83 -6.61
N TRP A 153 -0.48 7.98 -5.41
CA TRP A 153 0.08 6.87 -4.64
C TRP A 153 -0.52 6.73 -3.25
N TRP A 154 -1.25 7.73 -2.76
CA TRP A 154 -1.73 7.77 -1.38
C TRP A 154 -3.20 8.11 -1.28
N ASP A 155 -3.92 7.33 -0.48
CA ASP A 155 -5.28 7.58 -0.05
C ASP A 155 -5.30 7.90 1.45
N ARG A 156 -6.18 8.82 1.86
CA ARG A 156 -6.58 8.99 3.25
C ARG A 156 -7.85 8.20 3.50
N THR A 157 -7.93 7.60 4.67
CA THR A 157 -9.09 6.80 5.07
C THR A 157 -9.69 7.32 6.37
N ILE A 158 -11.01 7.29 6.45
CA ILE A 158 -11.76 7.53 7.69
C ILE A 158 -12.87 6.49 7.78
N GLY A 159 -13.12 5.96 8.95
CA GLY A 159 -14.07 4.87 9.07
C GLY A 159 -14.41 4.45 10.47
N LEU A 160 -15.03 3.28 10.54
CA LEU A 160 -15.42 2.61 11.78
C LEU A 160 -14.88 1.18 11.75
N ARG A 161 -14.53 0.66 12.90
CA ARG A 161 -14.11 -0.73 13.11
C ARG A 161 -14.90 -1.33 14.26
N HIS A 162 -15.34 -2.54 14.08
CA HIS A 162 -15.94 -3.40 15.09
C HIS A 162 -15.07 -4.64 15.27
N ASP A 163 -14.60 -4.86 16.50
CA ASP A 163 -13.85 -6.07 16.89
C ASP A 163 -14.78 -7.00 17.64
N SER A 164 -14.89 -8.24 17.17
CA SER A 164 -15.59 -9.33 17.85
C SER A 164 -14.57 -10.28 18.49
N ASN A 165 -14.68 -10.47 19.80
CA ASN A 165 -13.84 -11.37 20.57
C ASN A 165 -14.69 -12.24 21.51
N PRO A 166 -15.04 -13.48 21.12
CA PRO A 166 -15.88 -14.35 21.94
C PRO A 166 -15.27 -14.73 23.31
N ALA A 167 -13.95 -14.68 23.44
CA ALA A 167 -13.25 -14.93 24.72
C ALA A 167 -13.08 -13.68 25.58
N GLY A 168 -13.43 -12.50 25.05
CA GLY A 168 -13.28 -11.22 25.74
C GLY A 168 -14.50 -10.34 25.54
N ARG A 169 -14.26 -9.09 25.13
CA ARG A 169 -15.30 -8.10 24.91
C ARG A 169 -15.19 -7.49 23.51
N ASP A 170 -16.33 -7.33 22.87
CA ASP A 170 -16.45 -6.60 21.60
C ASP A 170 -16.09 -5.12 21.78
N ARG A 171 -15.51 -4.52 20.75
CA ARG A 171 -15.04 -3.12 20.77
C ARG A 171 -15.39 -2.42 19.48
N ASP A 172 -15.79 -1.15 19.65
CA ASP A 172 -16.04 -0.23 18.55
C ASP A 172 -15.02 0.89 18.53
N TRP A 173 -14.57 1.24 17.32
CA TRP A 173 -13.55 2.26 17.10
C TRP A 173 -13.95 3.18 15.96
N ALA A 174 -13.68 4.47 16.13
CA ALA A 174 -13.52 5.39 15.02
C ALA A 174 -12.08 5.25 14.50
N ALA A 175 -11.92 5.28 13.19
CA ALA A 175 -10.64 5.04 12.53
C ALA A 175 -10.27 6.19 11.59
N ILE A 176 -8.98 6.52 11.55
CA ILE A 176 -8.38 7.44 10.57
C ILE A 176 -7.04 6.88 10.14
N GLY A 177 -6.76 6.92 8.85
CA GLY A 177 -5.54 6.32 8.35
C GLY A 177 -5.06 6.87 7.03
N VAL A 178 -3.98 6.29 6.58
CA VAL A 178 -3.40 6.48 5.25
C VAL A 178 -3.01 5.12 4.70
N GLN A 179 -3.20 4.92 3.40
CA GLN A 179 -2.76 3.74 2.69
C GLN A 179 -2.16 4.14 1.34
N GLY A 180 -1.20 3.39 0.85
CA GLY A 180 -0.64 3.69 -0.46
C GLY A 180 0.65 2.94 -0.78
N LEU A 181 1.25 3.36 -1.88
CA LEU A 181 2.53 2.84 -2.36
C LEU A 181 3.66 3.80 -2.00
N ALA A 182 4.52 3.37 -1.10
CA ALA A 182 5.78 4.03 -0.79
C ALA A 182 6.81 3.79 -1.92
N PRO A 183 7.95 4.51 -1.94
CA PRO A 183 9.04 4.27 -2.88
C PRO A 183 9.40 2.78 -2.96
N TYR A 184 9.81 2.33 -4.15
CA TYR A 184 10.10 0.92 -4.46
C TYR A 184 8.89 -0.02 -4.43
N LYS A 185 7.65 0.51 -4.47
CA LYS A 185 6.39 -0.25 -4.48
C LYS A 185 6.08 -1.01 -3.18
N PHE A 186 6.54 -0.52 -2.04
CA PHE A 186 6.05 -1.00 -0.76
C PHE A 186 4.61 -0.56 -0.57
N GLU A 187 3.72 -1.50 -0.38
CA GLU A 187 2.37 -1.21 0.11
C GLU A 187 2.45 -0.92 1.61
N VAL A 188 1.96 0.24 2.01
CA VAL A 188 1.99 0.69 3.40
C VAL A 188 0.59 1.13 3.81
N GLU A 189 0.18 0.67 4.97
CA GLU A 189 -1.04 1.12 5.63
C GLU A 189 -0.74 1.49 7.08
N ALA A 190 -1.23 2.66 7.51
CA ALA A 190 -1.13 3.14 8.88
C ALA A 190 -2.48 3.68 9.32
N THR A 191 -3.08 3.06 10.32
CA THR A 191 -4.41 3.42 10.82
C THR A 191 -4.37 3.63 12.32
N GLY A 192 -4.89 4.77 12.76
CA GLY A 192 -5.12 5.10 14.15
C GLY A 192 -6.59 4.91 14.51
N TYR A 193 -6.86 4.41 15.70
CA TYR A 193 -8.19 4.10 16.21
C TYR A 193 -8.47 4.80 17.51
N VAL A 194 -9.69 5.29 17.65
CA VAL A 194 -10.19 5.90 18.89
C VAL A 194 -11.44 5.14 19.34
N GLY A 195 -11.33 4.43 20.43
CA GLY A 195 -12.42 3.63 21.00
C GLY A 195 -13.15 4.34 22.14
N ALA A 196 -14.14 3.67 22.70
CA ALA A 196 -14.87 4.12 23.85
C ALA A 196 -13.94 4.47 25.02
N SER A 197 -14.32 5.45 25.83
CA SER A 197 -13.55 5.92 26.99
C SER A 197 -12.16 6.51 26.64
N GLY A 198 -11.94 6.93 25.39
CA GLY A 198 -10.69 7.53 24.93
C GLY A 198 -9.52 6.54 24.86
N ARG A 199 -9.77 5.28 24.67
CA ARG A 199 -8.74 4.29 24.30
C ARG A 199 -8.22 4.61 22.90
N LEU A 200 -6.91 4.53 22.71
CA LEU A 200 -6.29 4.67 21.39
C LEU A 200 -5.61 3.36 21.02
N ALA A 201 -5.66 3.06 19.74
CA ALA A 201 -4.88 1.99 19.14
C ALA A 201 -4.27 2.47 17.81
N ALA A 202 -3.25 1.78 17.34
CA ALA A 202 -2.69 2.01 16.01
C ALA A 202 -2.28 0.68 15.39
N ARG A 203 -2.46 0.54 14.08
CA ARG A 203 -2.02 -0.59 13.27
C ARG A 203 -1.14 -0.08 12.15
N LEU A 204 -0.01 -0.74 11.98
CA LEU A 204 0.93 -0.48 10.88
C LEU A 204 1.07 -1.76 10.09
N GLU A 205 0.94 -1.67 8.78
CA GLU A 205 1.17 -2.76 7.85
C GLU A 205 2.15 -2.33 6.76
N GLY A 206 3.01 -3.26 6.37
CA GLY A 206 3.91 -3.10 5.25
C GLY A 206 3.99 -4.40 4.47
N GLU A 207 3.80 -4.33 3.15
CA GLU A 207 3.85 -5.48 2.26
C GLU A 207 4.70 -5.16 1.04
N TYR A 208 5.37 -6.18 0.51
CA TYR A 208 6.14 -6.04 -0.72
C TYR A 208 5.99 -7.28 -1.60
N GLU A 209 5.95 -7.08 -2.92
CA GLU A 209 5.89 -8.19 -3.87
C GLU A 209 7.22 -8.31 -4.64
N VAL A 210 7.96 -9.41 -4.37
CA VAL A 210 9.18 -9.76 -5.12
C VAL A 210 8.81 -10.73 -6.23
N LEU A 211 8.86 -10.29 -7.47
CA LEU A 211 8.62 -11.15 -8.61
C LEU A 211 9.86 -12.02 -8.88
N LEU A 212 9.81 -13.29 -8.46
CA LEU A 212 10.85 -14.27 -8.78
C LEU A 212 10.73 -14.71 -10.25
N THR A 213 9.51 -14.82 -10.74
CA THR A 213 9.16 -14.98 -12.15
C THR A 213 7.89 -14.19 -12.45
N ASN A 214 7.40 -14.19 -13.69
CA ASN A 214 6.14 -13.54 -14.05
C ASN A 214 4.90 -14.12 -13.33
N ARG A 215 5.02 -15.27 -12.67
CA ARG A 215 3.92 -15.97 -11.98
C ARG A 215 4.25 -16.40 -10.56
N LEU A 216 5.53 -16.45 -10.21
CA LEU A 216 5.97 -16.83 -8.87
C LEU A 216 6.41 -15.59 -8.12
N ILE A 217 5.70 -15.27 -7.06
CA ILE A 217 5.84 -14.03 -6.31
C ILE A 217 6.12 -14.38 -4.85
N LEU A 218 7.18 -13.81 -4.31
CA LEU A 218 7.49 -13.87 -2.88
C LEU A 218 6.96 -12.59 -2.22
N GLN A 219 6.15 -12.75 -1.19
CA GLN A 219 5.41 -11.68 -0.53
C GLN A 219 5.73 -11.65 0.96
N PRO A 220 6.72 -10.84 1.40
CA PRO A 220 6.89 -10.48 2.79
C PRO A 220 5.80 -9.48 3.21
N LYS A 221 5.19 -9.71 4.38
CA LYS A 221 4.24 -8.80 5.04
C LYS A 221 4.64 -8.65 6.51
N LEU A 222 4.68 -7.44 6.98
CA LEU A 222 4.88 -7.06 8.39
C LEU A 222 3.63 -6.35 8.88
N GLU A 223 3.23 -6.67 10.10
CA GLU A 223 2.13 -6.01 10.79
C GLU A 223 2.51 -5.75 12.25
N ALA A 224 2.09 -4.63 12.81
CA ALA A 224 2.31 -4.29 14.21
C ALA A 224 1.11 -3.54 14.79
N ASN A 225 0.67 -3.96 15.98
CA ASN A 225 -0.48 -3.41 16.69
C ASN A 225 -0.05 -2.76 18.01
N PHE A 226 -0.54 -1.55 18.25
CA PHE A 226 -0.22 -0.73 19.41
C PHE A 226 -1.49 -0.32 20.13
N TYR A 227 -1.43 -0.30 21.47
CA TYR A 227 -2.54 0.15 22.31
C TYR A 227 -2.05 1.14 23.39
N SER A 228 -2.86 2.15 23.67
CA SER A 228 -2.51 3.18 24.64
C SER A 228 -2.70 2.77 26.11
N ARG A 229 -3.51 1.75 26.37
CA ARG A 229 -3.86 1.26 27.70
C ARG A 229 -4.00 -0.24 27.71
N ASP A 230 -3.78 -0.83 28.88
CA ASP A 230 -4.07 -2.23 29.13
C ASP A 230 -5.58 -2.52 29.02
N ASP A 231 -5.92 -3.68 28.48
CA ASP A 231 -7.27 -4.21 28.36
C ASP A 231 -7.28 -5.67 28.86
N GLY A 232 -7.49 -5.84 30.16
CA GLY A 232 -7.44 -7.17 30.78
C GLY A 232 -8.55 -8.11 30.29
N GLU A 233 -9.70 -7.59 29.86
CA GLU A 233 -10.79 -8.42 29.32
C GLU A 233 -10.42 -9.06 27.97
N ASN A 234 -9.54 -8.41 27.22
CA ASN A 234 -9.08 -8.88 25.92
C ASN A 234 -7.62 -9.37 25.93
N HIS A 235 -6.99 -9.46 27.09
CA HIS A 235 -5.60 -9.85 27.26
C HIS A 235 -4.61 -9.00 26.44
N ILE A 236 -4.87 -7.70 26.34
CA ILE A 236 -4.08 -6.74 25.58
C ILE A 236 -3.31 -5.83 26.54
N GLY A 237 -2.02 -5.77 26.35
CA GLY A 237 -1.14 -4.86 27.09
C GLY A 237 -0.94 -3.54 26.37
N LYS A 238 -0.55 -2.52 27.16
CA LYS A 238 -0.19 -1.20 26.67
C LYS A 238 1.13 -1.22 25.89
N GLY A 239 1.22 -0.39 24.85
CA GLY A 239 2.40 -0.22 24.00
C GLY A 239 2.29 -1.07 22.74
N LEU A 240 3.40 -1.60 22.26
CA LEU A 240 3.41 -2.63 21.20
C LEU A 240 2.82 -3.90 21.81
N SER A 241 1.66 -4.30 21.30
CA SER A 241 0.93 -5.48 21.75
C SER A 241 1.45 -6.75 21.08
N ASP A 242 1.50 -6.68 19.76
CA ASP A 242 1.95 -7.77 18.92
C ASP A 242 2.56 -7.26 17.62
N ALA A 243 3.41 -8.08 17.04
CA ALA A 243 3.89 -7.92 15.69
C ALA A 243 3.95 -9.28 14.99
N SER A 244 3.58 -9.30 13.73
CA SER A 244 3.65 -10.48 12.88
C SER A 244 4.48 -10.22 11.64
N PHE A 245 5.25 -11.22 11.23
CA PHE A 245 5.95 -11.25 9.95
C PHE A 245 5.54 -12.50 9.20
N GLY A 246 5.03 -12.32 8.00
CA GLY A 246 4.66 -13.40 7.10
C GLY A 246 5.52 -13.40 5.85
N LEU A 247 5.96 -14.57 5.43
CA LEU A 247 6.64 -14.77 4.14
C LEU A 247 5.83 -15.78 3.34
N ARG A 248 5.23 -15.35 2.25
CA ARG A 248 4.35 -16.16 1.41
C ARG A 248 4.93 -16.31 0.01
N LEU A 249 4.93 -17.53 -0.51
CA LEU A 249 5.30 -17.82 -1.88
C LEU A 249 4.03 -18.14 -2.66
N ARG A 250 3.64 -17.23 -3.53
CA ARG A 250 2.41 -17.25 -4.31
C ARG A 250 2.68 -17.64 -5.75
N TYR A 251 1.84 -18.51 -6.30
CA TYR A 251 1.85 -18.84 -7.72
C TYR A 251 0.57 -18.40 -8.41
N GLU A 252 0.69 -17.48 -9.36
CA GLU A 252 -0.43 -16.97 -10.15
C GLU A 252 -0.82 -17.92 -11.28
N PHE A 253 -1.80 -18.80 -11.06
CA PHE A 253 -2.44 -19.55 -12.16
C PHE A 253 -3.13 -18.60 -13.13
N SER A 254 -3.80 -17.64 -12.60
CA SER A 254 -4.32 -16.47 -13.29
C SER A 254 -4.10 -15.23 -12.40
N ARG A 255 -4.23 -14.05 -12.97
CA ARG A 255 -4.16 -12.83 -12.16
C ARG A 255 -5.24 -12.74 -11.07
N ARG A 256 -6.37 -13.43 -11.29
CA ARG A 256 -7.51 -13.44 -10.37
C ARG A 256 -7.47 -14.53 -9.32
N PHE A 257 -6.57 -15.51 -9.47
CA PHE A 257 -6.51 -16.68 -8.59
C PHE A 257 -5.07 -17.14 -8.40
N ALA A 258 -4.63 -17.13 -7.16
CA ALA A 258 -3.25 -17.46 -6.80
C ALA A 258 -3.20 -18.21 -5.46
N PRO A 259 -3.03 -19.53 -5.46
CA PRO A 259 -2.68 -20.27 -4.27
C PRO A 259 -1.26 -19.92 -3.81
N TYR A 260 -1.03 -20.09 -2.52
CA TYR A 260 0.28 -19.86 -1.92
C TYR A 260 0.53 -20.81 -0.74
N VAL A 261 1.80 -20.92 -0.40
CA VAL A 261 2.29 -21.47 0.86
C VAL A 261 3.15 -20.42 1.54
N GLY A 262 3.18 -20.44 2.85
CA GLY A 262 3.94 -19.44 3.57
C GLY A 262 4.31 -19.90 4.97
N HIS A 263 5.10 -19.07 5.62
CA HIS A 263 5.42 -19.20 7.03
C HIS A 263 5.18 -17.87 7.73
N VAL A 264 4.51 -17.90 8.87
CA VAL A 264 4.14 -16.72 9.65
C VAL A 264 4.78 -16.85 11.03
N TRP A 265 5.34 -15.75 11.50
CA TRP A 265 5.86 -15.56 12.85
C TRP A 265 5.08 -14.45 13.51
N THR A 266 4.51 -14.71 14.67
CA THR A 266 3.82 -13.71 15.49
C THR A 266 4.51 -13.65 16.84
N ARG A 267 4.73 -12.45 17.35
CA ARG A 267 5.25 -12.23 18.69
C ARG A 267 4.40 -11.21 19.43
N ARG A 268 4.06 -11.56 20.66
CA ARG A 268 3.36 -10.70 21.60
C ARG A 268 4.38 -10.05 22.54
N PHE A 269 4.09 -8.85 23.01
CA PHE A 269 5.01 -8.04 23.79
C PHE A 269 4.33 -7.50 25.06
N GLY A 270 5.15 -7.17 26.07
CA GLY A 270 4.71 -6.52 27.30
C GLY A 270 3.55 -7.23 27.97
N GLY A 271 2.57 -6.47 28.47
CA GLY A 271 1.40 -7.02 29.16
C GLY A 271 0.57 -8.01 28.34
N THR A 272 0.63 -7.94 27.00
CA THR A 272 -0.02 -8.95 26.13
C THR A 272 0.71 -10.30 26.23
N ALA A 273 2.03 -10.28 26.21
CA ALA A 273 2.84 -11.50 26.39
C ALA A 273 2.61 -12.09 27.78
N ASP A 274 2.67 -11.25 28.82
CA ASP A 274 2.44 -11.68 30.22
C ASP A 274 1.07 -12.35 30.39
N ALA A 275 0.02 -11.79 29.78
CA ALA A 275 -1.34 -12.33 29.87
C ALA A 275 -1.47 -13.69 29.15
N VAL A 276 -0.84 -13.84 27.99
CA VAL A 276 -0.84 -15.11 27.24
C VAL A 276 -0.04 -16.18 28.00
N GLU A 277 1.11 -15.85 28.52
CA GLU A 277 1.94 -16.79 29.32
C GLU A 277 1.24 -17.20 30.60
N ALA A 278 0.55 -16.26 31.28
CA ALA A 278 -0.25 -16.58 32.46
C ALA A 278 -1.41 -17.55 32.17
N SER A 279 -1.93 -17.56 30.94
CA SER A 279 -2.94 -18.53 30.48
C SER A 279 -2.36 -19.85 29.96
N GLY A 280 -1.03 -20.01 30.01
CA GLY A 280 -0.32 -21.22 29.58
C GLY A 280 -0.01 -21.25 28.07
N GLY A 281 -0.14 -20.12 27.36
CA GLY A 281 0.25 -19.96 25.96
C GLY A 281 1.70 -19.46 25.81
N ASP A 282 2.15 -19.37 24.57
CA ASP A 282 3.46 -18.82 24.22
C ASP A 282 3.33 -17.39 23.71
N ALA A 283 4.22 -16.50 24.15
CA ALA A 283 4.31 -15.14 23.63
C ALA A 283 4.77 -15.09 22.16
N GLY A 284 5.44 -16.13 21.68
CA GLY A 284 5.88 -16.30 20.31
C GLY A 284 5.24 -17.51 19.64
N GLU A 285 4.62 -17.30 18.49
CA GLU A 285 4.00 -18.36 17.69
C GLU A 285 4.54 -18.32 16.26
N HIS A 286 4.74 -19.48 15.67
CA HIS A 286 5.11 -19.56 14.26
C HIS A 286 4.55 -20.82 13.61
N GLY A 287 4.28 -20.76 12.33
CA GLY A 287 3.72 -21.90 11.62
C GLY A 287 3.69 -21.76 10.11
N TRP A 288 3.58 -22.91 9.47
CA TRP A 288 3.29 -22.99 8.05
C TRP A 288 1.81 -22.72 7.80
N VAL A 289 1.54 -22.03 6.73
CA VAL A 289 0.21 -21.73 6.24
C VAL A 289 0.11 -22.08 4.76
N ALA A 290 -1.08 -22.50 4.32
CA ALA A 290 -1.42 -22.66 2.92
C ALA A 290 -2.73 -21.92 2.64
N GLY A 291 -2.81 -21.22 1.54
CA GLY A 291 -3.97 -20.37 1.31
C GLY A 291 -4.19 -19.98 -0.14
N LEU A 292 -5.19 -19.12 -0.31
CA LEU A 292 -5.62 -18.61 -1.60
C LEU A 292 -5.72 -17.09 -1.55
N ARG A 293 -5.26 -16.45 -2.62
CA ARG A 293 -5.57 -15.05 -2.94
C ARG A 293 -6.42 -15.02 -4.20
N PHE A 294 -7.46 -14.19 -4.21
CA PHE A 294 -8.34 -14.03 -5.35
C PHE A 294 -8.93 -12.62 -5.42
N TRP A 295 -9.39 -12.21 -6.61
CA TRP A 295 -10.11 -10.96 -6.80
C TRP A 295 -11.05 -11.00 -8.01
N PHE A 296 -12.10 -10.21 -7.95
CA PHE A 296 -13.13 -10.08 -8.97
C PHE A 296 -13.52 -8.63 -9.20
#